data_ff2c4d9f30a398d9691c8c838ce21a81
#
_entry.id   ff2c4d9f30a398d9691c8c838ce21a81
#
_cell.length_a   1.000
_cell.length_b   1.000
_cell.length_c   1.000
_cell.angle_alpha   90.00
_cell.angle_beta   90.00
_cell.angle_gamma   90.00
#
_symmetry.space_group_name_H-M   'P 1'
#
loop_
_entity.id
_entity.type
_entity.pdbx_description
1 polymer ?
#
loop_
_entity_poly.entity_id
_entity_poly.type
_entity_poly.pdbx_seq_one_letter_code
_entity_poly.pdbx_strand_id
1 'polypeptide(L)'
;MTLFLGINSLIYYVIIGWLPAILLSHGYSEAQAGSVHGLLQLATAVPGLAVPLVLHRLKDQRGIAGAVALMCAVSAAGLWFMPDMAVMWTLVFGFGSGATMILGLTFIGLRASSAHQAAALSGMAQSIGYLLAACGPPLMGKIHDTAGDWRIPLLACALAAVVMA
;
A
#
# COMPACT_ATOMS: atom_id res chain seq x y z
N MET A 1 -14.52 -5.35 -1.37
CA MET A 1 -13.98 -4.15 -2.01
C MET A 1 -13.60 -3.09 -0.99
N THR A 2 -14.50 -2.68 -0.11
CA THR A 2 -14.20 -1.70 0.96
C THR A 2 -13.02 -2.15 1.82
N LEU A 3 -12.98 -3.42 2.25
CA LEU A 3 -11.84 -3.96 3.00
C LEU A 3 -10.55 -3.97 2.18
N PHE A 4 -10.61 -4.33 0.92
CA PHE A 4 -9.44 -4.34 0.02
C PHE A 4 -8.82 -2.95 -0.09
N LEU A 5 -9.64 -1.93 -0.40
CA LEU A 5 -9.19 -0.54 -0.47
C LEU A 5 -8.80 0.01 0.91
N GLY A 6 -9.54 -0.33 1.96
CA GLY A 6 -9.28 0.13 3.32
C GLY A 6 -7.97 -0.41 3.90
N ILE A 7 -7.71 -1.70 3.72
CA ILE A 7 -6.45 -2.32 4.16
C ILE A 7 -5.28 -1.75 3.36
N ASN A 8 -5.42 -1.60 2.02
CA ASN A 8 -4.38 -0.96 1.21
C ASN A 8 -4.07 0.46 1.70
N SER A 9 -5.10 1.28 1.95
CA SER A 9 -4.92 2.64 2.45
C SER A 9 -4.24 2.64 3.81
N LEU A 10 -4.64 1.76 4.74
CA LEU A 10 -4.01 1.63 6.05
C LEU A 10 -2.52 1.34 5.93
N ILE A 11 -2.14 0.31 5.16
CA ILE A 11 -0.75 -0.08 4.96
C ILE A 11 0.04 1.05 4.29
N TYR A 12 -0.54 1.66 3.26
CA TYR A 12 0.09 2.76 2.54
C TYR A 12 0.40 3.95 3.46
N TYR A 13 -0.59 4.39 4.26
CA TYR A 13 -0.37 5.51 5.17
C TYR A 13 0.59 5.20 6.31
N VAL A 14 0.65 3.95 6.77
CA VAL A 14 1.68 3.50 7.72
C VAL A 14 3.06 3.60 7.09
N ILE A 15 3.24 2.98 5.92
CA ILE A 15 4.55 2.97 5.25
C ILE A 15 4.97 4.39 4.86
N ILE A 16 4.11 5.17 4.21
CA ILE A 16 4.49 6.53 3.79
C ILE A 16 4.82 7.44 4.97
N GLY A 17 4.09 7.30 6.09
CA GLY A 17 4.31 8.12 7.29
C GLY A 17 5.60 7.77 8.03
N TRP A 18 5.96 6.49 8.07
CA TRP A 18 7.09 6.02 8.86
C TRP A 18 8.31 5.62 8.05
N LEU A 19 8.24 5.58 6.72
CA LEU A 19 9.37 5.19 5.87
C LEU A 19 10.66 5.95 6.16
N PRO A 20 10.66 7.30 6.31
CA PRO A 20 11.90 8.00 6.66
C PRO A 20 12.48 7.52 8.00
N ALA A 21 11.67 7.35 9.03
CA ALA A 21 12.12 6.88 10.34
C ALA A 21 12.64 5.44 10.29
N ILE A 22 11.98 4.57 9.51
CA ILE A 22 12.44 3.19 9.27
C ILE A 22 13.81 3.20 8.62
N LEU A 23 14.03 4.03 7.58
CA LEU A 23 15.30 4.12 6.88
C LEU A 23 16.41 4.69 7.77
N LEU A 24 16.12 5.72 8.55
CA LEU A 24 17.06 6.31 9.51
C LEU A 24 17.52 5.27 10.56
N SER A 25 16.59 4.42 11.04
CA SER A 25 16.92 3.35 11.99
C SER A 25 17.85 2.27 11.40
N HIS A 26 17.91 2.18 10.07
CA HIS A 26 18.82 1.28 9.34
C HIS A 26 20.08 1.99 8.79
N GLY A 27 20.39 3.20 9.28
CA GLY A 27 21.62 3.90 8.97
C GLY A 27 21.61 4.74 7.67
N TYR A 28 20.45 4.92 7.04
CA TYR A 28 20.31 5.85 5.91
C TYR A 28 20.43 7.30 6.42
N SER A 29 21.02 8.20 5.61
CA SER A 29 21.02 9.62 5.91
C SER A 29 19.63 10.24 5.65
N GLU A 30 19.35 11.41 6.23
CA GLU A 30 18.10 12.15 6.00
C GLU A 30 17.85 12.43 4.52
N ALA A 31 18.90 12.80 3.77
CA ALA A 31 18.81 13.05 2.34
C ALA A 31 18.45 11.78 1.55
N GLN A 32 19.03 10.64 1.91
CA GLN A 32 18.70 9.35 1.31
C GLN A 32 17.27 8.93 1.65
N ALA A 33 16.86 9.04 2.91
CA ALA A 33 15.51 8.72 3.35
C ALA A 33 14.47 9.57 2.62
N GLY A 34 14.71 10.89 2.48
CA GLY A 34 13.87 11.79 1.70
C GLY A 34 13.78 11.42 0.22
N SER A 35 14.92 11.05 -0.39
CA SER A 35 14.95 10.60 -1.79
C SER A 35 14.15 9.32 -2.01
N VAL A 36 14.32 8.32 -1.13
CA VAL A 36 13.58 7.05 -1.19
C VAL A 36 12.08 7.29 -0.96
N HIS A 37 11.72 8.21 -0.06
CA HIS A 37 10.32 8.62 0.13
C HIS A 37 9.74 9.25 -1.14
N GLY A 38 10.48 10.09 -1.85
CA GLY A 38 10.08 10.63 -3.15
C GLY A 38 9.89 9.54 -4.22
N LEU A 39 10.78 8.55 -4.26
CA LEU A 39 10.67 7.39 -5.14
C LEU A 39 9.42 6.56 -4.87
N LEU A 40 9.02 6.40 -3.60
CA LEU A 40 7.75 5.76 -3.24
C LEU A 40 6.57 6.43 -3.94
N GLN A 41 6.50 7.76 -3.87
CA GLN A 41 5.41 8.53 -4.48
C GLN A 41 5.36 8.35 -6.00
N LEU A 42 6.53 8.42 -6.66
CA LEU A 42 6.63 8.18 -8.10
C LEU A 42 6.19 6.75 -8.47
N ALA A 43 6.67 5.74 -7.73
CA ALA A 43 6.31 4.35 -7.96
C ALA A 43 4.79 4.11 -7.80
N THR A 44 4.15 4.81 -6.87
CA THR A 44 2.69 4.72 -6.65
C THR A 44 1.88 5.28 -7.83
N ALA A 45 2.43 6.24 -8.57
CA ALA A 45 1.76 6.85 -9.72
C ALA A 45 1.84 5.98 -11.00
N VAL A 46 2.91 5.20 -11.17
CA VAL A 46 3.16 4.37 -12.37
C VAL A 46 2.01 3.43 -12.73
N PRO A 47 1.37 2.71 -11.78
CA PRO A 47 0.25 1.83 -12.08
C PRO A 47 -0.95 2.53 -12.72
N GLY A 48 -1.13 3.83 -12.48
CA GLY A 48 -2.17 4.62 -13.14
C GLY A 48 -2.11 4.58 -14.66
N LEU A 49 -0.90 4.44 -15.20
CA LEU A 49 -0.67 4.32 -16.64
C LEU A 49 -0.64 2.85 -17.10
N ALA A 50 -0.04 1.96 -16.32
CA ALA A 50 0.21 0.58 -16.71
C ALA A 50 -1.01 -0.34 -16.55
N VAL A 51 -1.71 -0.25 -15.41
CA VAL A 51 -2.80 -1.17 -15.07
C VAL A 51 -3.98 -1.09 -16.06
N PRO A 52 -4.48 0.09 -16.47
CA PRO A 52 -5.55 0.17 -17.45
C PRO A 52 -5.23 -0.49 -18.78
N LEU A 53 -3.95 -0.46 -19.23
CA LEU A 53 -3.51 -1.07 -20.48
C LEU A 53 -3.55 -2.60 -20.45
N VAL A 54 -3.37 -3.19 -19.28
CA VAL A 54 -3.34 -4.64 -19.10
C VAL A 54 -4.72 -5.18 -18.75
N LEU A 55 -5.49 -4.42 -17.98
CA LEU A 55 -6.74 -4.89 -17.36
C LEU A 55 -7.81 -5.27 -18.39
N HIS A 56 -7.89 -4.53 -19.53
CA HIS A 56 -8.86 -4.82 -20.57
C HIS A 56 -8.60 -6.13 -21.33
N ARG A 57 -7.38 -6.69 -21.22
CA ARG A 57 -6.98 -7.96 -21.84
C ARG A 57 -7.29 -9.18 -20.98
N LEU A 58 -7.68 -8.99 -19.73
CA LEU A 58 -7.81 -10.07 -18.75
C LEU A 58 -9.27 -10.36 -18.43
N LYS A 59 -9.66 -11.62 -18.59
CA LYS A 59 -11.00 -12.11 -18.29
C LYS A 59 -11.25 -12.26 -16.78
N ASP A 60 -10.21 -12.60 -16.02
CA ASP A 60 -10.27 -12.71 -14.55
C ASP A 60 -9.21 -11.80 -13.92
N GLN A 61 -9.69 -10.90 -13.06
CA GLN A 61 -8.87 -9.87 -12.42
C GLN A 61 -8.46 -10.27 -10.99
N ARG A 62 -8.96 -11.41 -10.47
CA ARG A 62 -8.68 -11.85 -9.10
C ARG A 62 -7.21 -12.20 -8.91
N GLY A 63 -6.62 -12.88 -9.90
CA GLY A 63 -5.21 -13.24 -9.87
C GLY A 63 -4.27 -12.03 -9.79
N ILE A 64 -4.60 -10.93 -10.51
CA ILE A 64 -3.82 -9.70 -10.42
C ILE A 64 -4.00 -9.04 -9.04
N ALA A 65 -5.22 -8.99 -8.52
CA ALA A 65 -5.46 -8.42 -7.20
C ALA A 65 -4.66 -9.16 -6.12
N GLY A 66 -4.65 -10.49 -6.15
CA GLY A 66 -3.80 -11.30 -5.27
C GLY A 66 -2.31 -11.05 -5.47
N ALA A 67 -1.85 -10.95 -6.72
CA ALA A 67 -0.44 -10.70 -7.02
C ALA A 67 0.04 -9.34 -6.49
N VAL A 68 -0.72 -8.25 -6.69
CA VAL A 68 -0.33 -6.92 -6.19
C VAL A 68 -0.41 -6.83 -4.67
N ALA A 69 -1.36 -7.54 -4.04
CA ALA A 69 -1.44 -7.64 -2.59
C ALA A 69 -0.22 -8.37 -2.02
N LEU A 70 0.19 -9.49 -2.64
CA LEU A 70 1.41 -10.21 -2.26
C LEU A 70 2.66 -9.38 -2.50
N MET A 71 2.73 -8.56 -3.55
CA MET A 71 3.82 -7.59 -3.73
C MET A 71 3.94 -6.64 -2.55
N CYS A 72 2.82 -6.11 -2.05
CA CYS A 72 2.82 -5.25 -0.86
C CYS A 72 3.27 -6.03 0.38
N ALA A 73 2.83 -7.28 0.55
CA ALA A 73 3.23 -8.12 1.68
C ALA A 73 4.74 -8.42 1.68
N VAL A 74 5.26 -8.87 0.55
CA VAL A 74 6.68 -9.22 0.38
C VAL A 74 7.57 -7.99 0.57
N SER A 75 7.17 -6.82 0.01
CA SER A 75 7.95 -5.60 0.15
C SER A 75 7.95 -5.04 1.57
N ALA A 76 6.83 -5.10 2.29
CA ALA A 76 6.79 -4.72 3.70
C ALA A 76 7.67 -5.62 4.58
N ALA A 77 7.64 -6.93 4.33
CA ALA A 77 8.55 -7.87 4.99
C ALA A 77 10.02 -7.63 4.58
N GLY A 78 10.26 -7.37 3.29
CA GLY A 78 11.60 -7.10 2.74
C GLY A 78 12.26 -5.87 3.34
N LEU A 79 11.51 -4.81 3.63
CA LEU A 79 12.02 -3.63 4.33
C LEU A 79 12.61 -3.95 5.70
N TRP A 80 12.13 -5.01 6.36
CA TRP A 80 12.69 -5.48 7.63
C TRP A 80 13.85 -6.47 7.43
N PHE A 81 13.63 -7.53 6.63
CA PHE A 81 14.60 -8.63 6.53
C PHE A 81 15.83 -8.27 5.69
N MET A 82 15.73 -7.34 4.75
CA MET A 82 16.77 -6.94 3.82
C MET A 82 16.80 -5.42 3.66
N PRO A 83 17.13 -4.67 4.72
CA PRO A 83 17.09 -3.20 4.72
C PRO A 83 18.08 -2.57 3.72
N ASP A 84 19.18 -3.25 3.38
CA ASP A 84 20.14 -2.78 2.37
C ASP A 84 19.50 -2.62 0.97
N MET A 85 18.39 -3.31 0.72
CA MET A 85 17.62 -3.23 -0.53
C MET A 85 16.36 -2.35 -0.38
N ALA A 86 16.32 -1.43 0.58
CA ALA A 86 15.13 -0.64 0.89
C ALA A 86 14.58 0.13 -0.32
N VAL A 87 15.44 0.64 -1.20
CA VAL A 87 15.01 1.31 -2.45
C VAL A 87 14.17 0.37 -3.30
N MET A 88 14.65 -0.86 -3.50
CA MET A 88 13.92 -1.88 -4.29
C MET A 88 12.57 -2.20 -3.63
N TRP A 89 12.55 -2.47 -2.33
CA TRP A 89 11.32 -2.79 -1.61
C TRP A 89 10.32 -1.65 -1.65
N THR A 90 10.81 -0.41 -1.53
CA THR A 90 9.98 0.79 -1.61
C THR A 90 9.34 0.95 -2.99
N LEU A 91 10.08 0.71 -4.07
CA LEU A 91 9.54 0.76 -5.43
C LEU A 91 8.49 -0.34 -5.67
N VAL A 92 8.77 -1.56 -5.23
CA VAL A 92 7.84 -2.71 -5.33
C VAL A 92 6.57 -2.43 -4.54
N PHE A 93 6.69 -1.91 -3.31
CA PHE A 93 5.56 -1.53 -2.48
C PHE A 93 4.73 -0.41 -3.13
N GLY A 94 5.38 0.66 -3.60
CA GLY A 94 4.71 1.78 -4.26
C GLY A 94 3.90 1.33 -5.47
N PHE A 95 4.52 0.53 -6.34
CA PHE A 95 3.84 -0.03 -7.50
C PHE A 95 2.65 -0.93 -7.08
N GLY A 96 2.86 -1.86 -6.15
CA GLY A 96 1.83 -2.77 -5.66
C GLY A 96 0.63 -2.03 -5.05
N SER A 97 0.89 -1.06 -4.16
CA SER A 97 -0.15 -0.27 -3.50
C SER A 97 -0.91 0.62 -4.48
N GLY A 98 -0.21 1.29 -5.42
CA GLY A 98 -0.85 2.08 -6.47
C GLY A 98 -1.71 1.21 -7.39
N ALA A 99 -1.23 0.05 -7.80
CA ALA A 99 -1.99 -0.91 -8.60
C ALA A 99 -3.23 -1.41 -7.85
N THR A 100 -3.12 -1.69 -6.55
CA THR A 100 -4.25 -2.09 -5.69
C THR A 100 -5.33 -1.02 -5.66
N MET A 101 -4.96 0.25 -5.56
CA MET A 101 -5.90 1.37 -5.59
C MET A 101 -6.65 1.43 -6.93
N ILE A 102 -5.94 1.36 -8.05
CA ILE A 102 -6.55 1.39 -9.40
C ILE A 102 -7.49 0.20 -9.60
N LEU A 103 -7.06 -1.01 -9.23
CA LEU A 103 -7.89 -2.22 -9.31
C LEU A 103 -9.15 -2.09 -8.46
N GLY A 104 -9.03 -1.62 -7.23
CA GLY A 104 -10.18 -1.43 -6.33
C GLY A 104 -11.21 -0.46 -6.89
N LEU A 105 -10.79 0.67 -7.44
CA LEU A 105 -11.67 1.63 -8.09
C LEU A 105 -12.30 1.06 -9.36
N THR A 106 -11.54 0.31 -10.16
CA THR A 106 -12.05 -0.37 -11.36
C THR A 106 -13.12 -1.39 -10.98
N PHE A 107 -12.92 -2.17 -9.93
CA PHE A 107 -13.91 -3.15 -9.45
C PHE A 107 -15.22 -2.48 -8.99
N ILE A 108 -15.15 -1.29 -8.43
CA ILE A 108 -16.34 -0.50 -8.09
C ILE A 108 -17.06 -0.10 -9.39
N GLY A 109 -16.33 0.44 -10.36
CA GLY A 109 -16.89 0.85 -11.64
C GLY A 109 -17.58 -0.29 -12.39
N LEU A 110 -16.98 -1.49 -12.41
CA LEU A 110 -17.53 -2.68 -13.08
C LEU A 110 -18.81 -3.23 -12.41
N ARG A 111 -19.06 -2.91 -11.15
CA ARG A 111 -20.23 -3.39 -10.38
C ARG A 111 -21.33 -2.34 -10.23
N ALA A 112 -21.06 -1.10 -10.59
CA ALA A 112 -22.03 -0.03 -10.53
C ALA A 112 -22.89 -0.02 -11.80
N SER A 113 -24.20 0.16 -11.66
CA SER A 113 -25.14 0.26 -12.76
C SER A 113 -25.21 1.67 -13.36
N SER A 114 -24.66 2.67 -12.68
CA SER A 114 -24.62 4.07 -13.12
C SER A 114 -23.40 4.81 -12.56
N ALA A 115 -23.02 5.91 -13.19
CA ALA A 115 -21.94 6.78 -12.70
C ALA A 115 -22.22 7.31 -11.30
N HIS A 116 -23.48 7.64 -10.99
CA HIS A 116 -23.90 8.09 -9.65
C HIS A 116 -23.68 6.99 -8.60
N GLN A 117 -24.07 5.75 -8.92
CA GLN A 117 -23.86 4.62 -8.03
C GLN A 117 -22.35 4.31 -7.84
N ALA A 118 -21.53 4.40 -8.90
CA ALA A 118 -20.08 4.24 -8.81
C ALA A 118 -19.47 5.28 -7.88
N ALA A 119 -19.87 6.54 -8.00
CA ALA A 119 -19.40 7.62 -7.13
C ALA A 119 -19.79 7.39 -5.67
N ALA A 120 -21.05 7.01 -5.40
CA ALA A 120 -21.52 6.71 -4.04
C ALA A 120 -20.78 5.54 -3.40
N LEU A 121 -20.60 4.43 -4.13
CA LEU A 121 -19.84 3.25 -3.65
C LEU A 121 -18.37 3.57 -3.41
N SER A 122 -17.76 4.36 -4.31
CA SER A 122 -16.37 4.80 -4.17
C SER A 122 -16.18 5.71 -2.96
N GLY A 123 -17.09 6.69 -2.80
CA GLY A 123 -17.08 7.60 -1.65
C GLY A 123 -17.22 6.84 -0.32
N MET A 124 -18.18 5.91 -0.24
CA MET A 124 -18.37 5.07 0.95
C MET A 124 -17.13 4.20 1.25
N ALA A 125 -16.61 3.50 0.24
CA ALA A 125 -15.46 2.63 0.42
C ALA A 125 -14.22 3.41 0.85
N GLN A 126 -13.97 4.58 0.27
CA GLN A 126 -12.83 5.44 0.62
C GLN A 126 -13.00 6.09 1.99
N SER A 127 -14.22 6.54 2.35
CA SER A 127 -14.47 7.12 3.68
C SER A 127 -14.18 6.12 4.80
N ILE A 128 -14.67 4.88 4.69
CA ILE A 128 -14.38 3.82 5.65
C ILE A 128 -12.89 3.48 5.63
N GLY A 129 -12.30 3.38 4.43
CA GLY A 129 -10.88 3.08 4.26
C GLY A 129 -9.97 4.12 4.90
N TYR A 130 -10.28 5.40 4.73
CA TYR A 130 -9.47 6.49 5.32
C TYR A 130 -9.67 6.62 6.84
N LEU A 131 -10.84 6.29 7.37
CA LEU A 131 -11.03 6.19 8.83
C LEU A 131 -10.15 5.09 9.44
N LEU A 132 -10.07 3.92 8.79
CA LEU A 132 -9.15 2.87 9.20
C LEU A 132 -7.69 3.32 9.04
N ALA A 133 -7.36 3.95 7.92
CA ALA A 133 -6.01 4.43 7.63
C ALA A 133 -5.53 5.50 8.63
N ALA A 134 -6.42 6.36 9.11
CA ALA A 134 -6.09 7.38 10.11
C ALA A 134 -5.61 6.78 11.44
N CYS A 135 -6.06 5.58 11.80
CA CYS A 135 -5.62 4.87 13.00
C CYS A 135 -4.25 4.19 12.82
N GLY A 136 -3.86 3.90 11.58
CA GLY A 136 -2.67 3.10 11.28
C GLY A 136 -1.36 3.72 11.78
N PRO A 137 -0.96 4.91 11.30
CA PRO A 137 0.31 5.52 11.69
C PRO A 137 0.47 5.74 13.20
N PRO A 138 -0.52 6.27 13.95
CA PRO A 138 -0.42 6.41 15.40
C PRO A 138 -0.27 5.06 16.12
N LEU A 139 -1.04 4.05 15.68
CA LEU A 139 -0.98 2.72 16.28
C LEU A 139 0.40 2.08 16.07
N MET A 140 0.93 2.15 14.85
CA MET A 140 2.23 1.58 14.51
C MET A 140 3.39 2.34 15.17
N GLY A 141 3.28 3.67 15.30
CA GLY A 141 4.23 4.46 16.09
C GLY A 141 4.25 4.03 17.56
N LYS A 142 3.08 3.86 18.18
CA LYS A 142 2.98 3.38 19.56
C LYS A 142 3.57 1.97 19.73
N ILE A 143 3.34 1.08 18.77
CA ILE A 143 3.93 -0.27 18.79
C ILE A 143 5.45 -0.17 18.69
N HIS A 144 5.98 0.65 17.78
CA HIS A 144 7.41 0.93 17.68
C HIS A 144 7.98 1.44 19.00
N ASP A 145 7.35 2.43 19.64
CA ASP A 145 7.82 3.01 20.89
C ASP A 145 7.87 1.99 22.04
N THR A 146 6.97 1.02 22.03
CA THR A 146 6.93 -0.04 23.05
C THR A 146 7.87 -1.22 22.74
N ALA A 147 8.04 -1.56 21.46
CA ALA A 147 8.88 -2.67 21.01
C ALA A 147 10.36 -2.27 20.85
N GLY A 148 10.64 -0.98 20.61
CA GLY A 148 11.98 -0.45 20.34
C GLY A 148 12.50 -0.69 18.93
N ASP A 149 11.68 -1.27 18.05
CA ASP A 149 12.05 -1.53 16.66
C ASP A 149 10.86 -1.46 15.69
N TRP A 150 11.15 -1.49 14.39
CA TRP A 150 10.15 -1.47 13.31
C TRP A 150 9.67 -2.87 12.87
N ARG A 151 10.14 -3.93 13.51
CA ARG A 151 9.82 -5.31 13.13
C ARG A 151 8.33 -5.60 13.20
N ILE A 152 7.74 -5.33 14.36
CA ILE A 152 6.30 -5.62 14.58
C ILE A 152 5.42 -4.77 13.65
N PRO A 153 5.63 -3.44 13.52
CA PRO A 153 4.89 -2.62 12.55
C PRO A 153 4.97 -3.14 11.11
N LEU A 154 6.16 -3.47 10.62
CA LEU A 154 6.35 -3.94 9.24
C LEU A 154 5.74 -5.33 9.01
N LEU A 155 5.88 -6.25 9.97
CA LEU A 155 5.25 -7.56 9.88
C LEU A 155 3.72 -7.47 9.96
N ALA A 156 3.17 -6.55 10.77
CA ALA A 156 1.74 -6.31 10.82
C ALA A 156 1.21 -5.80 9.45
N CYS A 157 1.95 -4.88 8.80
CA CYS A 157 1.64 -4.43 7.45
C CYS A 157 1.70 -5.58 6.42
N ALA A 158 2.73 -6.44 6.51
CA ALA A 158 2.85 -7.61 5.64
C ALA A 158 1.69 -8.59 5.81
N LEU A 159 1.31 -8.90 7.06
CA LEU A 159 0.16 -9.78 7.35
C LEU A 159 -1.16 -9.16 6.87
N ALA A 160 -1.36 -7.86 7.09
CA ALA A 160 -2.54 -7.16 6.58
C ALA A 160 -2.61 -7.23 5.04
N ALA A 161 -1.49 -7.10 4.34
CA ALA A 161 -1.43 -7.25 2.89
C ALA A 161 -1.73 -8.69 2.42
N VAL A 162 -1.31 -9.71 3.17
CA VAL A 162 -1.70 -11.11 2.89
C VAL A 162 -3.20 -11.32 3.05
N VAL A 163 -3.83 -10.72 4.08
CA VAL A 163 -5.30 -10.80 4.26
C VAL A 163 -6.05 -10.12 3.11
N MET A 164 -5.42 -9.16 2.44
CA MET A 164 -5.98 -8.48 1.28
C MET A 164 -5.90 -9.33 -0.01
N ALA A 165 -4.94 -10.28 -0.09
CA ALA A 165 -4.70 -11.14 -1.26
C ALA A 165 -5.77 -12.20 -1.41
#